data_4853475aeea9c20c106578b351ca89b4
#
_entry.id   4853475aeea9c20c106578b351ca89b4
#
_cell.length_a   1.000
_cell.length_b   1.000
_cell.length_c   1.000
_cell.angle_alpha   90.00
_cell.angle_beta   90.00
_cell.angle_gamma   90.00
#
_symmetry.space_group_name_H-M   'P 1'
#
loop_
_entity.id
_entity.type
_entity.pdbx_description
1 polymer ?
#
loop_
_entity_poly.entity_id
_entity_poly.type
_entity_poly.pdbx_seq_one_letter_code
_entity_poly.pdbx_strand_id
1 'polypeptide(L)'
;MAYRFEYADGLKATMLMLDGAIKDFNFAARLNGVPQTQSTQFLLTPEPNVTYSACLMHKVEQMIESGAAPYPVERTLLVSGMLESCLTSRLHDHIRLETPHLSVVYKAPPQSQFAQS
;
A
#
# COMPACT_ATOMS: atom_id res chain seq x y z
N MET A 1 -14.36 -4.61 -8.80
CA MET A 1 -14.76 -3.83 -7.60
C MET A 1 -13.85 -2.63 -7.48
N ALA A 2 -14.37 -1.47 -6.96
CA ALA A 2 -13.57 -0.26 -6.77
C ALA A 2 -13.82 0.32 -5.38
N TYR A 3 -12.74 0.78 -4.74
CA TYR A 3 -12.79 1.54 -3.49
C TYR A 3 -12.16 2.90 -3.71
N ARG A 4 -12.80 3.95 -3.22
CA ARG A 4 -12.31 5.33 -3.27
C ARG A 4 -11.84 5.77 -1.90
N PHE A 5 -10.71 6.46 -1.88
CA PHE A 5 -10.12 7.05 -0.69
C PHE A 5 -9.98 8.56 -0.89
N GLU A 6 -10.36 9.32 0.12
CA GLU A 6 -10.14 10.76 0.18
C GLU A 6 -9.29 11.04 1.40
N TYR A 7 -8.10 11.56 1.19
CA TYR A 7 -7.16 11.89 2.26
C TYR A 7 -7.42 13.30 2.78
N ALA A 8 -7.01 13.55 4.02
CA ALA A 8 -7.21 14.85 4.67
C ALA A 8 -6.50 16.01 3.95
N ASP A 9 -5.43 15.74 3.21
CA ASP A 9 -4.69 16.70 2.39
C ASP A 9 -5.31 16.94 0.99
N GLY A 10 -6.43 16.29 0.70
CA GLY A 10 -7.15 16.39 -0.58
C GLY A 10 -6.69 15.39 -1.65
N LEU A 11 -5.71 14.53 -1.38
CA LEU A 11 -5.36 13.45 -2.30
C LEU A 11 -6.56 12.50 -2.46
N LYS A 12 -6.82 12.11 -3.69
CA LYS A 12 -7.84 11.11 -4.04
C LYS A 12 -7.19 9.90 -4.66
N ALA A 13 -7.50 8.73 -4.12
CA ALA A 13 -7.01 7.47 -4.65
C ALA A 13 -8.18 6.52 -4.95
N THR A 14 -7.95 5.62 -5.89
CA THR A 14 -8.90 4.55 -6.21
C THR A 14 -8.15 3.23 -6.30
N MET A 15 -8.58 2.26 -5.54
CA MET A 15 -8.13 0.88 -5.64
C MET A 15 -9.11 0.10 -6.50
N LEU A 16 -8.62 -0.54 -7.54
CA LEU A 16 -9.40 -1.40 -8.43
C LEU A 16 -9.02 -2.86 -8.17
N MET A 17 -10.01 -3.67 -7.86
CA MET A 17 -9.85 -5.11 -7.77
C MET A 17 -10.50 -5.73 -9.02
N LEU A 18 -9.65 -6.13 -9.98
CA LEU A 18 -10.02 -6.59 -11.31
C LEU A 18 -9.80 -8.10 -11.43
N ASP A 19 -10.39 -8.84 -10.50
CA ASP A 19 -10.29 -10.30 -10.46
C ASP A 19 -10.68 -10.92 -11.81
N GLY A 20 -9.83 -11.84 -12.29
CA GLY A 20 -9.96 -12.49 -13.59
C GLY A 20 -9.50 -11.67 -14.79
N ALA A 21 -9.31 -10.35 -14.65
CA ALA A 21 -8.86 -9.49 -15.75
C ALA A 21 -7.35 -9.18 -15.66
N ILE A 22 -6.84 -8.99 -14.44
CA ILE A 22 -5.42 -8.68 -14.20
C ILE A 22 -4.93 -9.55 -13.05
N LYS A 23 -3.75 -10.14 -13.22
CA LYS A 23 -3.09 -10.98 -12.19
C LYS A 23 -1.96 -10.25 -11.47
N ASP A 24 -1.68 -9.02 -11.86
CA ASP A 24 -0.56 -8.23 -11.35
C ASP A 24 -1.02 -7.16 -10.37
N PHE A 25 -0.05 -6.59 -9.66
CA PHE A 25 -0.22 -5.36 -8.90
C PHE A 25 0.39 -4.19 -9.66
N ASN A 26 -0.43 -3.19 -9.94
CA ASN A 26 -0.04 -2.00 -10.68
C ASN A 26 -0.39 -0.75 -9.89
N PHE A 27 0.42 0.29 -10.07
CA PHE A 27 0.19 1.59 -9.50
C PHE A 27 0.33 2.67 -10.56
N ALA A 28 -0.53 3.68 -10.51
CA ALA A 28 -0.41 4.87 -11.35
C ALA A 28 -0.80 6.12 -10.56
N ALA A 29 -0.07 7.21 -10.76
CA ALA A 29 -0.34 8.49 -10.13
C ALA A 29 -0.11 9.65 -11.09
N ARG A 30 -0.89 10.72 -10.90
CA ARG A 30 -0.62 12.04 -11.47
C ARG A 30 0.02 12.91 -10.41
N LEU A 31 1.17 13.47 -10.74
CA LEU A 31 1.89 14.38 -9.88
C LEU A 31 1.70 15.81 -10.36
N ASN A 32 1.54 16.74 -9.43
CA ASN A 32 1.44 18.16 -9.76
C ASN A 32 2.74 18.63 -10.45
N GLY A 33 2.60 19.30 -11.58
CA GLY A 33 3.73 19.79 -12.37
C GLY A 33 4.41 18.74 -13.27
N VAL A 34 3.94 17.48 -13.27
CA VAL A 34 4.46 16.43 -14.16
C VAL A 34 3.38 16.06 -15.16
N PRO A 35 3.55 16.37 -16.47
CA PRO A 35 2.52 16.14 -17.49
C PRO A 35 2.16 14.66 -17.67
N GLN A 36 3.15 13.77 -17.54
CA GLN A 36 2.96 12.34 -17.75
C GLN A 36 2.47 11.66 -16.46
N THR A 37 1.52 10.74 -16.61
CA THR A 37 1.14 9.83 -15.53
C THR A 37 2.34 8.93 -15.19
N GLN A 38 2.71 8.90 -13.92
CA GLN A 38 3.72 7.97 -13.42
C GLN A 38 3.05 6.64 -13.12
N SER A 39 3.64 5.55 -13.57
CA SER A 39 3.10 4.20 -13.33
C SER A 39 4.21 3.20 -13.11
N THR A 40 3.90 2.16 -12.35
CA THR A 40 4.80 1.03 -12.11
C THR A 40 4.00 -0.25 -11.99
N GLN A 41 4.61 -1.35 -12.40
CA GLN A 41 4.14 -2.69 -12.14
C GLN A 41 5.03 -3.30 -11.06
N PHE A 42 4.40 -3.91 -10.05
CA PHE A 42 5.14 -4.62 -9.03
C PHE A 42 5.56 -5.98 -9.55
N LEU A 43 6.84 -6.30 -9.40
CA LEU A 43 7.36 -7.60 -9.80
C LEU A 43 6.74 -8.71 -8.94
N LEU A 44 6.01 -9.62 -9.58
CA LEU A 44 5.58 -10.87 -8.99
C LEU A 44 6.57 -11.96 -9.42
N THR A 45 7.31 -12.49 -8.46
CA THR A 45 8.26 -13.57 -8.77
C THR A 45 7.50 -14.85 -9.10
N PRO A 46 7.99 -15.66 -10.07
CA PRO A 46 7.40 -16.96 -10.39
C PRO A 46 7.38 -17.91 -9.17
N GLU A 47 6.50 -18.88 -9.24
CA GLU A 47 6.48 -19.98 -8.26
C GLU A 47 7.78 -20.83 -8.31
N PRO A 48 8.28 -21.34 -7.17
CA PRO A 48 7.77 -21.12 -5.82
C PRO A 48 8.08 -19.70 -5.30
N ASN A 49 7.07 -19.04 -4.74
CA ASN A 49 7.13 -17.64 -4.34
C ASN A 49 7.84 -17.46 -2.99
N VAL A 50 9.12 -17.80 -2.91
CA VAL A 50 9.94 -17.66 -1.70
C VAL A 50 10.51 -16.26 -1.52
N THR A 51 10.58 -15.47 -2.57
CA THR A 51 11.21 -14.13 -2.57
C THR A 51 10.52 -13.16 -1.63
N TYR A 52 9.18 -13.16 -1.58
CA TYR A 52 8.44 -12.32 -0.63
C TYR A 52 8.77 -12.67 0.82
N SER A 53 8.81 -13.96 1.13
CA SER A 53 9.18 -14.43 2.46
C SER A 53 10.62 -14.09 2.80
N ALA A 54 11.55 -14.22 1.86
CA ALA A 54 12.94 -13.83 2.04
C ALA A 54 13.09 -12.32 2.32
N CYS A 55 12.41 -11.46 1.56
CA CYS A 55 12.42 -10.02 1.79
C CYS A 55 11.82 -9.65 3.15
N LEU A 56 10.74 -10.32 3.56
CA LEU A 56 10.15 -10.13 4.88
C LEU A 56 11.12 -10.56 5.99
N MET A 57 11.69 -11.75 5.87
CA MET A 57 12.62 -12.29 6.88
C MET A 57 13.88 -11.42 6.99
N HIS A 58 14.40 -10.90 5.89
CA HIS A 58 15.51 -9.95 5.93
C HIS A 58 15.16 -8.68 6.75
N LYS A 59 13.91 -8.18 6.64
CA LYS A 59 13.47 -7.06 7.50
C LYS A 59 13.33 -7.44 8.96
N VAL A 60 12.92 -8.65 9.26
CA VAL A 60 12.87 -9.17 10.64
C VAL A 60 14.28 -9.29 11.22
N GLU A 61 15.24 -9.82 10.47
CA GLU A 61 16.65 -9.88 10.86
C GLU A 61 17.20 -8.49 11.16
N GLN A 62 17.01 -7.54 10.26
CA GLN A 62 17.44 -6.14 10.47
C GLN A 62 16.84 -5.54 11.76
N MET A 63 15.57 -5.81 12.03
CA MET A 63 14.91 -5.34 13.25
C MET A 63 15.55 -5.96 14.51
N ILE A 64 15.84 -7.23 14.48
CA ILE A 64 16.46 -7.93 15.61
C ILE A 64 17.89 -7.41 15.84
N GLU A 65 18.69 -7.31 14.78
CA GLU A 65 20.09 -6.88 14.86
C GLU A 65 20.23 -5.41 15.28
N SER A 66 19.36 -4.52 14.76
CA SER A 66 19.43 -3.10 15.06
C SER A 66 18.69 -2.69 16.33
N GLY A 67 17.80 -3.54 16.84
CA GLY A 67 16.89 -3.17 17.94
C GLY A 67 15.85 -2.10 17.56
N ALA A 68 15.68 -1.81 16.27
CA ALA A 68 14.79 -0.75 15.77
C ALA A 68 13.90 -1.26 14.64
N ALA A 69 12.67 -0.76 14.60
CA ALA A 69 11.75 -1.09 13.52
C ALA A 69 12.27 -0.57 12.16
N PRO A 70 12.28 -1.39 11.09
CA PRO A 70 12.80 -0.98 9.78
C PRO A 70 11.90 0.02 9.04
N TYR A 71 10.70 0.22 9.52
CA TYR A 71 9.75 1.24 9.06
C TYR A 71 8.75 1.60 10.18
N PRO A 72 8.14 2.78 10.12
CA PRO A 72 7.17 3.21 11.14
C PRO A 72 5.94 2.29 11.22
N VAL A 73 5.49 1.95 12.42
CA VAL A 73 4.30 1.13 12.65
C VAL A 73 3.03 1.79 12.10
N GLU A 74 3.00 3.11 12.02
CA GLU A 74 1.92 3.91 11.44
C GLU A 74 1.59 3.51 10.00
N ARG A 75 2.60 3.07 9.24
CA ARG A 75 2.39 2.50 7.90
C ARG A 75 1.46 1.29 7.95
N THR A 76 1.70 0.38 8.86
CA THR A 76 0.89 -0.84 9.01
C THR A 76 -0.50 -0.50 9.54
N LEU A 77 -0.59 0.39 10.51
CA LEU A 77 -1.86 0.86 11.05
C LEU A 77 -2.74 1.49 9.96
N LEU A 78 -2.19 2.39 9.16
CA LEU A 78 -2.92 3.03 8.07
C LEU A 78 -3.41 2.01 7.04
N VAL A 79 -2.53 1.15 6.53
CA VAL A 79 -2.89 0.17 5.49
C VAL A 79 -3.92 -0.85 5.97
N SER A 80 -3.74 -1.37 7.19
CA SER A 80 -4.68 -2.34 7.78
C SER A 80 -6.04 -1.70 8.07
N GLY A 81 -6.06 -0.48 8.61
CA GLY A 81 -7.30 0.24 8.87
C GLY A 81 -8.04 0.67 7.59
N MET A 82 -7.32 1.02 6.53
CA MET A 82 -7.93 1.25 5.21
C MET A 82 -8.58 -0.03 4.68
N LEU A 83 -7.93 -1.18 4.81
CA LEU A 83 -8.49 -2.47 4.40
C LEU A 83 -9.74 -2.81 5.20
N GLU A 84 -9.70 -2.68 6.53
CA GLU A 84 -10.85 -2.88 7.41
C GLU A 84 -12.02 -1.97 7.00
N SER A 85 -11.75 -0.69 6.77
CA SER A 85 -12.78 0.27 6.35
C SER A 85 -13.39 -0.10 4.99
N CYS A 86 -12.61 -0.60 4.05
CA CYS A 86 -13.11 -1.13 2.77
C CYS A 86 -14.07 -2.30 2.97
N LEU A 87 -13.69 -3.26 3.82
CA LEU A 87 -14.52 -4.43 4.12
C LEU A 87 -15.81 -4.03 4.85
N THR A 88 -15.71 -3.11 5.81
CA THR A 88 -16.86 -2.57 6.56
C THR A 88 -17.81 -1.81 5.63
N SER A 89 -17.29 -0.93 4.77
CA SER A 89 -18.10 -0.23 3.76
C SER A 89 -18.85 -1.21 2.87
N ARG A 90 -18.17 -2.25 2.40
CA ARG A 90 -18.79 -3.30 1.58
C ARG A 90 -19.89 -4.06 2.33
N LEU A 91 -19.67 -4.38 3.60
CA LEU A 91 -20.64 -5.09 4.43
C LEU A 91 -21.91 -4.27 4.67
N HIS A 92 -21.81 -2.95 4.64
CA HIS A 92 -22.91 -2.01 4.86
C HIS A 92 -23.36 -1.32 3.55
N ASP A 93 -23.47 -2.07 2.47
CA ASP A 93 -23.99 -1.60 1.17
C ASP A 93 -23.20 -0.42 0.57
N HIS A 94 -21.87 -0.48 0.70
CA HIS A 94 -20.94 0.49 0.08
C HIS A 94 -21.08 1.93 0.60
N ILE A 95 -21.43 2.10 1.86
CA ILE A 95 -21.50 3.44 2.49
C ILE A 95 -20.14 4.10 2.56
N ARG A 96 -20.12 5.43 2.55
CA ARG A 96 -18.95 6.21 2.91
C ARG A 96 -18.73 6.13 4.42
N LEU A 97 -17.50 5.85 4.82
CA LEU A 97 -17.06 5.82 6.21
C LEU A 97 -16.10 6.96 6.49
N GLU A 98 -16.34 7.65 7.59
CA GLU A 98 -15.34 8.56 8.17
C GLU A 98 -14.39 7.76 9.07
N THR A 99 -13.08 8.00 8.90
CA THR A 99 -12.03 7.21 9.55
C THR A 99 -11.07 8.08 10.38
N PRO A 100 -11.57 8.84 11.39
CA PRO A 100 -10.72 9.74 12.18
C PRO A 100 -9.61 9.02 12.93
N HIS A 101 -9.79 7.74 13.25
CA HIS A 101 -8.78 6.87 13.86
C HIS A 101 -7.59 6.56 12.93
N LEU A 102 -7.72 6.80 11.63
CA LEU A 102 -6.64 6.66 10.64
C LEU A 102 -5.92 8.00 10.34
N SER A 103 -6.13 9.01 11.18
CA SER A 103 -5.40 10.27 11.10
C SER A 103 -3.97 10.09 11.60
N VAL A 104 -3.19 9.30 10.86
CA VAL A 104 -1.79 9.00 11.13
C VAL A 104 -0.90 9.53 10.02
N VAL A 105 0.27 9.99 10.37
CA VAL A 105 1.27 10.50 9.42
C VAL A 105 2.58 9.75 9.63
N TYR A 106 3.14 9.26 8.53
CA TYR A 106 4.48 8.69 8.54
C TYR A 106 5.27 9.14 7.32
N LYS A 107 6.58 9.08 7.42
CA LYS A 107 7.48 9.37 6.30
C LYS A 107 7.97 8.06 5.71
N ALA A 108 7.67 7.85 4.43
CA ALA A 108 8.23 6.72 3.70
C ALA A 108 9.76 6.87 3.56
N PRO A 109 10.52 5.77 3.57
CA PRO A 109 11.94 5.83 3.27
C PRO A 109 12.16 6.37 1.86
N PRO A 110 13.27 7.10 1.62
CA PRO A 110 13.52 7.74 0.33
C PRO A 110 13.76 6.74 -0.80
N GLN A 111 14.12 5.53 -0.46
CA GLN A 111 14.37 4.45 -1.42
C GLN A 111 13.81 3.14 -0.92
N SER A 112 13.33 2.31 -1.84
CA SER A 112 13.01 0.92 -1.55
C SER A 112 14.28 0.07 -1.61
N GLN A 113 14.49 -0.77 -0.60
CA GLN A 113 15.67 -1.65 -0.54
C GLN A 113 15.64 -2.74 -1.63
N PHE A 114 14.44 -3.13 -2.05
CA PHE A 114 14.25 -4.25 -2.98
C PHE A 114 13.78 -3.80 -4.37
N ALA A 115 13.55 -2.50 -4.58
CA ALA A 115 13.27 -1.98 -5.91
C ALA A 115 14.55 -2.02 -6.75
N GLN A 116 14.43 -2.65 -7.90
CA GLN A 116 15.47 -2.63 -8.94
C GLN A 116 14.92 -1.81 -10.10
N SER A 117 15.73 -0.89 -10.59
CA SER A 117 15.48 -0.11 -11.82
C SER A 117 15.98 -0.88 -13.05
#